data_673106cfca8c2f00705876a1b70ee152
#
_entry.id   673106cfca8c2f00705876a1b70ee152
#
_cell.length_a   1.000
_cell.length_b   1.000
_cell.length_c   1.000
_cell.angle_alpha   90.00
_cell.angle_beta   90.00
_cell.angle_gamma   90.00
#
_symmetry.space_group_name_H-M   'P 1'
#
loop_
_entity.id
_entity.type
_entity.pdbx_description
1 polymer ?
#
loop_
_entity_poly.entity_id
_entity_poly.type
_entity_poly.pdbx_seq_one_letter_code
_entity_poly.pdbx_strand_id
1 'polypeptide(L)'
;MTDLTQAMTVVADYYKDHAIKQKGGKMYLQVVHRVEAFRRVLGAEFGIDTKIIVDDGHRVVVKAIVTNKDGITVGSGMAEEIRGQGHVNTTSALENAETSAIGRALASLGLSGGEYASANEMDAVPRKAENIKQNQTVAVEKQDPPSQQSPAPSEPPKEMTREELDEKHDRGVWQDMKSRLRQMKHVNNVHTLFESMKPKIQDIKQRNPEAAQQIVKLFLDAEDKLTTGEA
;
A
#
# COMPACT_ATOMS: atom_id res chain seq x y z
N MET A 1 -4.53 17.70 -34.53
CA MET A 1 -4.13 16.80 -33.43
C MET A 1 -5.24 16.85 -32.39
N THR A 2 -5.59 15.71 -31.79
CA THR A 2 -6.51 15.71 -30.66
C THR A 2 -5.78 16.31 -29.45
N ASP A 3 -6.50 16.94 -28.53
CA ASP A 3 -5.91 17.53 -27.31
C ASP A 3 -5.10 16.49 -26.52
N LEU A 4 -5.55 15.22 -26.50
CA LEU A 4 -4.82 14.14 -25.88
C LEU A 4 -3.46 13.86 -26.56
N THR A 5 -3.40 13.85 -27.90
CA THR A 5 -2.13 13.69 -28.63
C THR A 5 -1.14 14.81 -28.30
N GLN A 6 -1.64 16.05 -28.16
CA GLN A 6 -0.84 17.19 -27.74
C GLN A 6 -0.32 17.01 -26.30
N ALA A 7 -1.16 16.56 -25.36
CA ALA A 7 -0.76 16.28 -23.99
C ALA A 7 0.33 15.17 -23.93
N MET A 8 0.20 14.13 -24.74
CA MET A 8 1.22 13.08 -24.87
C MET A 8 2.56 13.64 -25.38
N THR A 9 2.52 14.58 -26.33
CA THR A 9 3.73 15.25 -26.84
C THR A 9 4.41 16.08 -25.75
N VAL A 10 3.64 16.84 -24.98
CA VAL A 10 4.19 17.63 -23.83
C VAL A 10 4.81 16.72 -22.78
N VAL A 11 4.18 15.58 -22.46
CA VAL A 11 4.76 14.59 -21.53
C VAL A 11 6.08 14.02 -22.09
N ALA A 12 6.14 13.73 -23.39
CA ALA A 12 7.37 13.24 -24.01
C ALA A 12 8.50 14.28 -23.99
N ASP A 13 8.21 15.56 -24.12
CA ASP A 13 9.20 16.62 -23.99
C ASP A 13 9.63 16.79 -22.53
N TYR A 14 8.71 16.84 -21.59
CA TYR A 14 9.05 16.84 -20.16
C TYR A 14 9.88 15.63 -19.74
N TYR A 15 9.64 14.46 -20.36
CA TYR A 15 10.44 13.27 -20.08
C TYR A 15 11.92 13.47 -20.45
N LYS A 16 12.22 14.16 -21.55
CA LYS A 16 13.60 14.45 -21.96
C LYS A 16 14.30 15.40 -20.97
N ASP A 17 13.56 16.39 -20.46
CA ASP A 17 14.13 17.50 -19.70
C ASP A 17 14.12 17.23 -18.17
N HIS A 18 13.14 16.49 -17.66
CA HIS A 18 12.87 16.36 -16.22
C HIS A 18 12.86 14.92 -15.70
N ALA A 19 13.05 13.91 -16.58
CA ALA A 19 13.08 12.55 -16.09
C ALA A 19 14.28 12.31 -15.18
N ILE A 20 14.03 11.70 -14.03
CA ILE A 20 15.05 11.36 -13.03
C ILE A 20 15.42 9.89 -13.13
N LYS A 21 16.71 9.59 -12.87
CA LYS A 21 17.18 8.22 -12.82
C LYS A 21 16.79 7.58 -11.50
N GLN A 22 16.08 6.46 -11.59
CA GLN A 22 15.67 5.68 -10.43
C GLN A 22 16.71 4.62 -10.08
N LYS A 23 16.54 4.03 -8.87
CA LYS A 23 17.26 2.83 -8.46
C LYS A 23 17.00 1.71 -9.48
N GLY A 24 18.05 1.14 -10.05
CA GLY A 24 17.95 0.22 -11.19
C GLY A 24 18.19 0.85 -12.56
N GLY A 25 18.51 2.16 -12.62
CA GLY A 25 18.98 2.83 -13.83
C GLY A 25 17.90 3.31 -14.80
N LYS A 26 16.65 3.02 -14.54
CA LYS A 26 15.51 3.43 -15.39
C LYS A 26 15.17 4.90 -15.19
N MET A 27 14.78 5.57 -16.26
CA MET A 27 14.34 6.96 -16.20
C MET A 27 12.84 7.04 -15.88
N TYR A 28 12.46 8.01 -15.08
CA TYR A 28 11.08 8.20 -14.65
C TYR A 28 10.72 9.68 -14.60
N LEU A 29 9.61 10.03 -15.25
CA LEU A 29 9.02 11.37 -15.13
C LEU A 29 8.04 11.39 -13.95
N GLN A 30 8.29 12.25 -12.99
CA GLN A 30 7.47 12.39 -11.79
C GLN A 30 6.02 12.75 -12.12
N VAL A 31 5.10 12.34 -11.26
CA VAL A 31 3.66 12.55 -11.46
C VAL A 31 3.31 14.04 -11.56
N VAL A 32 4.02 14.92 -10.84
CA VAL A 32 3.80 16.36 -10.88
C VAL A 32 3.90 16.93 -12.31
N HIS A 33 4.91 16.55 -13.08
CA HIS A 33 5.07 17.01 -14.47
C HIS A 33 3.98 16.45 -15.39
N ARG A 34 3.52 15.27 -15.13
CA ARG A 34 2.44 14.62 -15.90
C ARG A 34 1.08 15.28 -15.62
N VAL A 35 0.82 15.66 -14.38
CA VAL A 35 -0.35 16.44 -13.97
C VAL A 35 -0.26 17.83 -14.58
N GLU A 36 0.91 18.46 -14.61
CA GLU A 36 1.10 19.79 -15.24
C GLU A 36 0.81 19.69 -16.75
N ALA A 37 1.37 18.73 -17.46
CA ALA A 37 1.09 18.52 -18.89
C ALA A 37 -0.41 18.28 -19.15
N PHE A 38 -1.05 17.47 -18.32
CA PHE A 38 -2.48 17.21 -18.35
C PHE A 38 -3.29 18.54 -18.21
N ARG A 39 -2.99 19.34 -17.20
CA ARG A 39 -3.69 20.60 -16.96
C ARG A 39 -3.41 21.66 -18.02
N ARG A 40 -2.17 21.71 -18.52
CA ARG A 40 -1.76 22.67 -19.56
C ARG A 40 -2.51 22.47 -20.87
N VAL A 41 -2.78 21.22 -21.24
CA VAL A 41 -3.38 20.90 -22.55
C VAL A 41 -4.88 20.63 -22.46
N LEU A 42 -5.32 19.87 -21.46
CA LEU A 42 -6.72 19.46 -21.32
C LEU A 42 -7.54 20.38 -20.40
N GLY A 43 -6.86 21.31 -19.70
CA GLY A 43 -7.52 22.35 -18.93
C GLY A 43 -8.28 21.85 -17.71
N ALA A 44 -9.25 22.67 -17.28
CA ALA A 44 -10.11 22.39 -16.15
C ALA A 44 -11.35 21.56 -16.50
N GLU A 45 -11.63 21.39 -17.79
CA GLU A 45 -12.77 20.59 -18.26
C GLU A 45 -12.59 19.09 -18.06
N PHE A 46 -11.33 18.63 -17.95
CA PHE A 46 -11.01 17.27 -17.57
C PHE A 46 -10.81 17.17 -16.06
N GLY A 47 -11.43 16.17 -15.43
CA GLY A 47 -11.34 15.91 -14.00
C GLY A 47 -10.24 14.92 -13.64
N ILE A 48 -9.59 15.12 -12.49
CA ILE A 48 -8.86 14.09 -11.76
C ILE A 48 -9.50 14.04 -10.38
N ASP A 49 -10.02 12.88 -10.01
CA ASP A 49 -10.64 12.63 -8.71
C ASP A 49 -10.01 11.43 -8.04
N THR A 50 -9.92 11.46 -6.70
CA THR A 50 -9.36 10.37 -5.90
C THR A 50 -10.34 9.91 -4.85
N LYS A 51 -10.35 8.60 -4.58
CA LYS A 51 -11.21 8.01 -3.56
C LYS A 51 -10.42 6.97 -2.76
N ILE A 52 -10.49 7.08 -1.45
CA ILE A 52 -9.98 6.05 -0.54
C ILE A 52 -10.94 4.86 -0.63
N ILE A 53 -10.42 3.71 -1.02
CA ILE A 53 -11.17 2.45 -1.12
C ILE A 53 -11.01 1.63 0.17
N VAL A 54 -9.80 1.65 0.75
CA VAL A 54 -9.48 0.98 2.01
C VAL A 54 -8.57 1.90 2.82
N ASP A 55 -8.86 2.08 4.08
CA ASP A 55 -7.94 2.58 5.09
C ASP A 55 -8.24 1.87 6.41
N ASP A 56 -7.50 0.81 6.69
CA ASP A 56 -7.67 -0.04 7.87
C ASP A 56 -6.61 0.22 8.95
N GLY A 57 -5.86 1.33 8.80
CA GLY A 57 -4.77 1.70 9.71
C GLY A 57 -3.46 0.94 9.48
N HIS A 58 -3.49 -0.16 8.71
CA HIS A 58 -2.31 -0.92 8.30
C HIS A 58 -1.93 -0.60 6.85
N ARG A 59 -2.90 -0.54 5.98
CA ARG A 59 -2.74 -0.20 4.57
C ARG A 59 -3.76 0.84 4.14
N VAL A 60 -3.41 1.54 3.08
CA VAL A 60 -4.32 2.45 2.40
C VAL A 60 -4.37 2.10 0.91
N VAL A 61 -5.57 2.01 0.36
CA VAL A 61 -5.81 1.79 -1.06
C VAL A 61 -6.56 2.99 -1.60
N VAL A 62 -5.98 3.65 -2.60
CA VAL A 62 -6.58 4.81 -3.26
C VAL A 62 -6.86 4.45 -4.71
N LYS A 63 -8.03 4.86 -5.19
CA LYS A 63 -8.41 4.85 -6.61
C LYS A 63 -8.42 6.28 -7.14
N ALA A 64 -7.74 6.51 -8.25
CA ALA A 64 -7.84 7.72 -9.04
C ALA A 64 -8.64 7.47 -10.32
N ILE A 65 -9.40 8.47 -10.73
CA ILE A 65 -10.24 8.47 -11.93
C ILE A 65 -9.94 9.75 -12.71
N VAL A 66 -9.77 9.62 -14.02
CA VAL A 66 -9.71 10.76 -14.94
C VAL A 66 -11.00 10.78 -15.75
N THR A 67 -11.66 11.91 -15.77
CA THR A 67 -12.88 12.13 -16.57
C THR A 67 -12.66 13.17 -17.66
N ASN A 68 -13.32 12.99 -18.79
CA ASN A 68 -13.39 14.01 -19.85
C ASN A 68 -14.42 15.08 -19.49
N LYS A 69 -14.54 16.09 -20.37
CA LYS A 69 -15.51 17.19 -20.26
C LYS A 69 -16.97 16.74 -20.17
N ASP A 70 -17.29 15.54 -20.63
CA ASP A 70 -18.64 14.98 -20.62
C ASP A 70 -18.88 14.11 -19.35
N GLY A 71 -17.92 14.10 -18.41
CA GLY A 71 -17.98 13.31 -17.19
C GLY A 71 -17.71 11.81 -17.41
N ILE A 72 -17.29 11.39 -18.60
CA ILE A 72 -16.99 10.00 -18.90
C ILE A 72 -15.59 9.66 -18.37
N THR A 73 -15.47 8.52 -17.69
CA THR A 73 -14.16 8.02 -17.24
C THR A 73 -13.32 7.60 -18.44
N VAL A 74 -12.16 8.24 -18.61
CA VAL A 74 -11.21 7.99 -19.69
C VAL A 74 -9.87 7.45 -19.20
N GLY A 75 -9.66 7.41 -17.89
CA GLY A 75 -8.49 6.80 -17.27
C GLY A 75 -8.76 6.44 -15.80
N SER A 76 -8.15 5.37 -15.32
CA SER A 76 -8.22 5.02 -13.91
C SER A 76 -6.96 4.30 -13.44
N GLY A 77 -6.68 4.42 -12.15
CA GLY A 77 -5.55 3.75 -11.51
C GLY A 77 -5.84 3.46 -10.04
N MET A 78 -5.22 2.44 -9.51
CA MET A 78 -5.29 2.09 -8.09
C MET A 78 -3.87 1.90 -7.55
N ALA A 79 -3.66 2.31 -6.32
CA ALA A 79 -2.41 2.07 -5.61
C ALA A 79 -2.69 1.67 -4.17
N GLU A 80 -1.85 0.80 -3.66
CA GLU A 80 -1.85 0.33 -2.28
C GLU A 80 -0.50 0.64 -1.65
N GLU A 81 -0.53 1.24 -0.46
CA GLU A 81 0.64 1.49 0.37
C GLU A 81 0.43 0.92 1.77
N ILE A 82 1.48 0.31 2.31
CA ILE A 82 1.46 -0.24 3.66
C ILE A 82 2.09 0.79 4.60
N ARG A 83 1.34 1.21 5.62
CA ARG A 83 1.80 2.18 6.62
C ARG A 83 3.00 1.63 7.38
N GLY A 84 4.02 2.47 7.59
CA GLY A 84 5.27 2.06 8.25
C GLY A 84 6.23 1.24 7.40
N GLN A 85 5.86 0.87 6.16
CA GLN A 85 6.74 0.12 5.27
C GLN A 85 7.55 1.07 4.36
N GLY A 86 8.84 1.17 4.62
CA GLY A 86 9.73 2.11 3.92
C GLY A 86 9.69 3.51 4.50
N HIS A 87 10.65 4.34 4.08
CA HIS A 87 10.85 5.67 4.67
C HIS A 87 9.67 6.62 4.44
N VAL A 88 9.10 6.62 3.24
CA VAL A 88 7.97 7.50 2.87
C VAL A 88 6.70 7.08 3.59
N ASN A 89 6.38 5.78 3.62
CA ASN A 89 5.12 5.28 4.18
C ASN A 89 5.08 5.27 5.72
N THR A 90 6.19 5.65 6.37
CA THR A 90 6.22 5.84 7.83
C THR A 90 5.30 6.98 8.26
N THR A 91 5.21 8.05 7.45
CA THR A 91 4.42 9.26 7.76
C THR A 91 3.39 9.60 6.69
N SER A 92 3.59 9.21 5.43
CA SER A 92 2.89 9.73 4.26
C SER A 92 2.35 8.62 3.34
N ALA A 93 1.85 7.53 3.91
CA ALA A 93 1.34 6.41 3.13
C ALA A 93 0.11 6.78 2.29
N LEU A 94 -0.78 7.64 2.81
CA LEU A 94 -1.97 8.08 2.09
C LEU A 94 -1.58 8.95 0.89
N GLU A 95 -0.75 9.97 1.10
CA GLU A 95 -0.30 10.88 0.05
C GLU A 95 0.50 10.13 -1.03
N ASN A 96 1.28 9.12 -0.62
CA ASN A 96 2.02 8.29 -1.54
C ASN A 96 1.09 7.40 -2.38
N ALA A 97 0.09 6.77 -1.75
CA ALA A 97 -0.93 5.98 -2.44
C ALA A 97 -1.73 6.83 -3.42
N GLU A 98 -2.12 8.06 -3.02
CA GLU A 98 -2.86 9.00 -3.87
C GLU A 98 -2.03 9.40 -5.09
N THR A 99 -0.79 9.82 -4.88
CA THR A 99 0.13 10.19 -5.98
C THR A 99 0.36 9.03 -6.94
N SER A 100 0.55 7.83 -6.41
CA SER A 100 0.73 6.61 -7.20
C SER A 100 -0.53 6.27 -8.00
N ALA A 101 -1.72 6.40 -7.41
CA ALA A 101 -3.00 6.16 -8.08
C ALA A 101 -3.23 7.16 -9.22
N ILE A 102 -2.95 8.46 -9.01
CA ILE A 102 -3.02 9.50 -10.04
C ILE A 102 -2.04 9.17 -11.17
N GLY A 103 -0.80 8.81 -10.84
CA GLY A 103 0.20 8.43 -11.82
C GLY A 103 -0.24 7.27 -12.72
N ARG A 104 -0.90 6.25 -12.16
CA ARG A 104 -1.46 5.11 -12.89
C ARG A 104 -2.67 5.52 -13.74
N ALA A 105 -3.55 6.37 -13.22
CA ALA A 105 -4.70 6.87 -13.95
C ALA A 105 -4.27 7.70 -15.18
N LEU A 106 -3.25 8.57 -15.03
CA LEU A 106 -2.67 9.31 -16.15
C LEU A 106 -1.98 8.38 -17.15
N ALA A 107 -1.28 7.35 -16.68
CA ALA A 107 -0.66 6.36 -17.58
C ALA A 107 -1.71 5.57 -18.39
N SER A 108 -2.84 5.21 -17.79
CA SER A 108 -3.94 4.53 -18.48
C SER A 108 -4.63 5.43 -19.54
N LEU A 109 -4.56 6.76 -19.35
CA LEU A 109 -5.00 7.74 -20.35
C LEU A 109 -3.99 7.90 -21.50
N GLY A 110 -2.75 7.43 -21.36
CA GLY A 110 -1.67 7.60 -22.34
C GLY A 110 -0.58 8.59 -21.90
N LEU A 111 -0.71 9.21 -20.74
CA LEU A 111 0.28 10.15 -20.19
C LEU A 111 1.26 9.39 -19.27
N SER A 112 2.01 8.44 -19.86
CA SER A 112 2.97 7.61 -19.17
C SER A 112 4.26 8.38 -18.87
N GLY A 113 4.82 8.17 -17.66
CA GLY A 113 6.09 8.77 -17.24
C GLY A 113 7.31 7.85 -17.38
N GLY A 114 7.22 6.85 -18.23
CA GLY A 114 8.20 5.78 -18.39
C GLY A 114 7.54 4.43 -18.14
N GLU A 115 7.99 3.69 -17.12
CA GLU A 115 7.32 2.42 -16.79
C GLU A 115 5.97 2.63 -16.08
N TYR A 116 5.09 1.65 -16.22
CA TYR A 116 3.76 1.69 -15.60
C TYR A 116 3.81 1.58 -14.07
N ALA A 117 4.88 0.98 -13.54
CA ALA A 117 5.13 0.87 -12.10
C ALA A 117 5.75 2.14 -11.53
N SER A 118 5.34 2.57 -10.34
CA SER A 118 5.99 3.66 -9.62
C SER A 118 7.35 3.21 -9.06
N ALA A 119 8.23 4.19 -8.76
CA ALA A 119 9.54 3.92 -8.13
C ALA A 119 9.43 3.07 -6.87
N ASN A 120 8.41 3.32 -6.05
CA ASN A 120 8.17 2.60 -4.81
C ASN A 120 7.73 1.15 -5.03
N GLU A 121 7.03 0.87 -6.13
CA GLU A 121 6.66 -0.50 -6.49
C GLU A 121 7.87 -1.30 -6.98
N MET A 122 8.79 -0.66 -7.67
CA MET A 122 10.06 -1.28 -8.09
C MET A 122 10.94 -1.63 -6.88
N ASP A 123 10.94 -0.81 -5.82
CA ASP A 123 11.63 -1.12 -4.55
C ASP A 123 10.90 -2.18 -3.71
N ALA A 124 9.59 -2.36 -3.89
CA ALA A 124 8.80 -3.35 -3.17
C ALA A 124 8.91 -4.78 -3.76
N VAL A 125 9.24 -4.91 -5.04
CA VAL A 125 9.35 -6.21 -5.73
C VAL A 125 10.38 -7.15 -5.07
N PRO A 126 11.61 -6.71 -4.73
CA PRO A 126 12.56 -7.57 -4.02
C PRO A 126 12.05 -8.02 -2.66
N ARG A 127 11.38 -7.11 -1.91
CA ARG A 127 10.84 -7.41 -0.57
C ARG A 127 9.66 -8.37 -0.62
N LYS A 128 8.79 -8.25 -1.63
CA LYS A 128 7.72 -9.22 -1.87
C LYS A 128 8.30 -10.60 -2.24
N ALA A 129 9.36 -10.64 -3.03
CA ALA A 129 10.05 -11.87 -3.41
C ALA A 129 10.83 -12.52 -2.24
N GLU A 130 11.44 -11.73 -1.35
CA GLU A 130 12.11 -12.22 -0.14
C GLU A 130 11.12 -12.77 0.88
N ASN A 131 9.97 -12.12 1.09
CA ASN A 131 8.91 -12.63 1.95
C ASN A 131 8.29 -13.92 1.41
N ILE A 132 8.17 -14.07 0.08
CA ILE A 132 7.72 -15.33 -0.54
C ILE A 132 8.77 -16.42 -0.35
N LYS A 133 10.07 -16.11 -0.50
CA LYS A 133 11.16 -17.06 -0.28
C LYS A 133 11.29 -17.49 1.18
N GLN A 134 11.15 -16.57 2.15
CA GLN A 134 11.19 -16.92 3.57
C GLN A 134 10.01 -17.79 4.00
N ASN A 135 8.83 -17.61 3.42
CA ASN A 135 7.70 -18.51 3.67
C ASN A 135 7.83 -19.87 2.97
N GLN A 136 8.67 -19.99 1.94
CA GLN A 136 8.92 -21.26 1.25
C GLN A 136 10.07 -22.07 1.87
N THR A 137 11.03 -21.45 2.57
CA THR A 137 12.18 -22.15 3.18
C THR A 137 11.85 -22.91 4.46
N VAL A 138 10.67 -22.75 5.03
CA VAL A 138 10.23 -23.54 6.21
C VAL A 138 9.57 -24.86 5.82
N ALA A 139 9.36 -25.15 4.54
CA ALA A 139 8.58 -26.32 4.07
C ALA A 139 9.35 -27.35 3.24
N VAL A 140 10.69 -27.27 3.12
CA VAL A 140 11.42 -28.28 2.32
C VAL A 140 12.65 -28.80 3.07
N GLU A 141 12.48 -29.83 3.86
CA GLU A 141 13.54 -30.84 4.07
C GLU A 141 13.09 -32.18 3.50
N LYS A 142 13.89 -32.61 2.51
CA LYS A 142 14.03 -33.96 1.91
C LYS A 142 13.02 -34.42 0.85
N GLN A 143 13.47 -34.43 -0.41
CA GLN A 143 13.71 -35.67 -1.19
C GLN A 143 14.28 -35.35 -2.59
N ASP A 144 15.23 -36.19 -3.04
CA ASP A 144 16.01 -36.15 -4.29
C ASP A 144 15.18 -36.37 -5.57
N PRO A 145 15.70 -35.99 -6.76
CA PRO A 145 14.94 -35.92 -8.01
C PRO A 145 14.89 -37.25 -8.78
N PRO A 146 13.85 -37.48 -9.60
CA PRO A 146 14.07 -37.51 -11.02
C PRO A 146 12.94 -37.05 -11.94
N SER A 147 13.37 -36.64 -13.14
CA SER A 147 12.74 -36.70 -14.46
C SER A 147 11.50 -35.84 -14.78
N GLN A 148 11.73 -35.08 -15.83
CA GLN A 148 10.84 -34.28 -16.68
C GLN A 148 9.49 -34.92 -16.98
N GLN A 149 8.42 -34.20 -16.64
CA GLN A 149 7.15 -34.24 -17.35
C GLN A 149 6.47 -32.86 -17.22
N SER A 150 5.93 -32.37 -18.35
CA SER A 150 5.26 -31.07 -18.51
C SER A 150 4.10 -30.88 -17.52
N PRO A 151 3.88 -29.69 -16.96
CA PRO A 151 2.84 -29.49 -15.96
C PRO A 151 1.45 -29.37 -16.62
N ALA A 152 0.53 -30.12 -16.05
CA ALA A 152 -0.91 -29.95 -16.21
C ALA A 152 -1.38 -28.67 -15.49
N PRO A 153 -2.55 -28.10 -15.83
CA PRO A 153 -3.01 -26.81 -15.33
C PRO A 153 -3.15 -26.82 -13.81
N SER A 154 -2.54 -25.83 -13.16
CA SER A 154 -2.60 -25.60 -11.72
C SER A 154 -4.03 -25.29 -11.27
N GLU A 155 -4.50 -26.00 -10.24
CA GLU A 155 -5.74 -25.70 -9.53
C GLU A 155 -5.72 -24.25 -8.97
N PRO A 156 -6.88 -23.57 -8.91
CA PRO A 156 -6.98 -22.23 -8.32
C PRO A 156 -6.56 -22.26 -6.84
N PRO A 157 -5.98 -21.15 -6.34
CA PRO A 157 -5.57 -21.05 -4.93
C PRO A 157 -6.78 -21.34 -4.01
N LYS A 158 -6.58 -22.21 -3.03
CA LYS A 158 -7.58 -22.51 -2.01
C LYS A 158 -7.99 -21.19 -1.33
N GLU A 159 -9.26 -20.82 -1.44
CA GLU A 159 -9.80 -19.69 -0.72
C GLU A 159 -9.66 -19.93 0.78
N MET A 160 -9.04 -18.98 1.48
CA MET A 160 -8.94 -19.03 2.94
C MET A 160 -10.32 -18.93 3.55
N THR A 161 -10.58 -19.74 4.57
CA THR A 161 -11.84 -19.67 5.31
C THR A 161 -11.95 -18.34 6.05
N ARG A 162 -13.19 -17.92 6.39
CA ARG A 162 -13.42 -16.68 7.14
C ARG A 162 -12.70 -16.69 8.50
N GLU A 163 -12.64 -17.85 9.15
CA GLU A 163 -11.92 -18.03 10.42
C GLU A 163 -10.40 -17.83 10.29
N GLU A 164 -9.78 -18.36 9.23
CA GLU A 164 -8.36 -18.16 8.95
C GLU A 164 -8.02 -16.69 8.62
N LEU A 165 -8.94 -15.99 7.93
CA LEU A 165 -8.80 -14.56 7.64
C LEU A 165 -8.92 -13.71 8.91
N ASP A 166 -9.87 -14.03 9.78
CA ASP A 166 -10.10 -13.33 11.06
C ASP A 166 -8.91 -13.56 12.02
N GLU A 167 -8.38 -14.79 12.12
CA GLU A 167 -7.21 -15.10 12.94
C GLU A 167 -5.96 -14.35 12.45
N LYS A 168 -5.75 -14.30 11.15
CA LYS A 168 -4.64 -13.57 10.55
C LYS A 168 -4.77 -12.06 10.76
N HIS A 169 -5.99 -11.52 10.69
CA HIS A 169 -6.30 -10.11 10.96
C HIS A 169 -6.01 -9.76 12.42
N ASP A 170 -6.49 -10.56 13.38
CA ASP A 170 -6.33 -10.32 14.81
C ASP A 170 -4.87 -10.41 15.24
N ARG A 171 -4.09 -11.31 14.66
CA ARG A 171 -2.63 -11.39 14.84
C ARG A 171 -1.94 -10.13 14.32
N GLY A 172 -2.38 -9.59 13.18
CA GLY A 172 -1.89 -8.32 12.62
C GLY A 172 -2.16 -7.13 13.56
N VAL A 173 -3.36 -7.04 14.10
CA VAL A 173 -3.72 -6.00 15.09
C VAL A 173 -2.87 -6.10 16.35
N TRP A 174 -2.64 -7.30 16.86
CA TRP A 174 -1.79 -7.52 18.02
C TRP A 174 -0.34 -7.06 17.79
N GLN A 175 0.23 -7.39 16.63
CA GLN A 175 1.60 -7.01 16.27
C GLN A 175 1.74 -5.48 16.10
N ASP A 176 0.76 -4.83 15.47
CA ASP A 176 0.74 -3.38 15.32
C ASP A 176 0.68 -2.68 16.69
N MET A 177 -0.22 -3.11 17.58
CA MET A 177 -0.32 -2.56 18.92
C MET A 177 0.98 -2.76 19.71
N LYS A 178 1.58 -3.93 19.66
CA LYS A 178 2.87 -4.21 20.31
C LYS A 178 3.99 -3.29 19.82
N SER A 179 4.03 -3.01 18.52
CA SER A 179 5.02 -2.10 17.93
C SER A 179 4.81 -0.66 18.37
N ARG A 180 3.57 -0.16 18.35
CA ARG A 180 3.24 1.22 18.76
C ARG A 180 3.51 1.46 20.24
N LEU A 181 3.10 0.54 21.09
CA LEU A 181 3.29 0.65 22.54
C LEU A 181 4.77 0.68 22.94
N ARG A 182 5.63 -0.04 22.22
CA ARG A 182 7.09 0.01 22.46
C ARG A 182 7.72 1.37 22.19
N GLN A 183 7.10 2.21 21.36
CA GLN A 183 7.63 3.54 21.01
C GLN A 183 7.07 4.64 21.91
N MET A 184 6.11 4.33 22.77
CA MET A 184 5.48 5.32 23.65
C MET A 184 6.32 5.59 24.89
N LYS A 185 6.47 6.87 25.21
CA LYS A 185 7.27 7.37 26.35
C LYS A 185 6.43 7.96 27.47
N HIS A 186 5.11 8.08 27.27
CA HIS A 186 4.20 8.71 28.23
C HIS A 186 2.92 7.90 28.39
N VAL A 187 2.50 7.67 29.62
CA VAL A 187 1.28 6.91 29.96
C VAL A 187 0.03 7.50 29.30
N ASN A 188 -0.08 8.83 29.23
CA ASN A 188 -1.23 9.50 28.59
C ASN A 188 -1.39 9.10 27.11
N ASN A 189 -0.29 8.84 26.41
CA ASN A 189 -0.34 8.39 25.00
C ASN A 189 -0.85 6.96 24.92
N VAL A 190 -0.51 6.10 25.88
CA VAL A 190 -1.02 4.72 25.98
C VAL A 190 -2.53 4.74 26.20
N HIS A 191 -3.01 5.59 27.12
CA HIS A 191 -4.45 5.75 27.40
C HIS A 191 -5.21 6.26 26.16
N THR A 192 -4.68 7.29 25.48
CA THR A 192 -5.31 7.83 24.26
C THR A 192 -5.40 6.77 23.18
N LEU A 193 -4.35 5.98 22.97
CA LEU A 193 -4.36 4.88 22.00
C LEU A 193 -5.39 3.80 22.41
N PHE A 194 -5.42 3.42 23.70
CA PHE A 194 -6.39 2.43 24.18
C PHE A 194 -7.83 2.86 23.95
N GLU A 195 -8.18 4.12 24.27
CA GLU A 195 -9.51 4.66 24.03
C GLU A 195 -9.90 4.59 22.53
N SER A 196 -8.97 4.94 21.64
CA SER A 196 -9.18 4.87 20.19
C SER A 196 -9.38 3.44 19.68
N MET A 197 -8.81 2.46 20.37
CA MET A 197 -8.86 1.04 20.00
C MET A 197 -10.04 0.28 20.60
N LYS A 198 -10.75 0.83 21.59
CA LYS A 198 -11.89 0.17 22.25
C LYS A 198 -12.93 -0.41 21.27
N PRO A 199 -13.39 0.31 20.23
CA PRO A 199 -14.37 -0.25 19.28
C PRO A 199 -13.81 -1.49 18.57
N LYS A 200 -12.54 -1.45 18.16
CA LYS A 200 -11.88 -2.55 17.45
C LYS A 200 -11.64 -3.76 18.36
N ILE A 201 -11.25 -3.52 19.60
CA ILE A 201 -11.08 -4.57 20.63
C ILE A 201 -12.43 -5.24 20.92
N GLN A 202 -13.52 -4.46 20.95
CA GLN A 202 -14.85 -5.00 21.15
C GLN A 202 -15.34 -5.87 20.00
N ASP A 203 -15.03 -5.50 18.75
CA ASP A 203 -15.29 -6.31 17.57
C ASP A 203 -14.50 -7.63 17.59
N ILE A 204 -13.21 -7.56 17.88
CA ILE A 204 -12.37 -8.75 18.04
C ILE A 204 -12.90 -9.66 19.16
N LYS A 205 -13.33 -9.08 20.29
CA LYS A 205 -13.85 -9.85 21.44
C LYS A 205 -15.07 -10.68 21.09
N GLN A 206 -15.90 -10.23 20.16
CA GLN A 206 -17.10 -10.97 19.74
C GLN A 206 -16.77 -12.26 18.96
N ARG A 207 -15.68 -12.27 18.19
CA ARG A 207 -15.28 -13.38 17.34
C ARG A 207 -14.06 -14.16 17.88
N ASN A 208 -13.18 -13.51 18.61
CA ASN A 208 -11.94 -14.10 19.17
C ASN A 208 -11.65 -13.48 20.55
N PRO A 209 -12.29 -13.97 21.63
CA PRO A 209 -12.10 -13.43 22.97
C PRO A 209 -10.65 -13.49 23.48
N GLU A 210 -9.90 -14.52 23.11
CA GLU A 210 -8.50 -14.71 23.53
C GLU A 210 -7.58 -13.65 22.91
N ALA A 211 -7.73 -13.38 21.63
CA ALA A 211 -6.97 -12.33 20.95
C ALA A 211 -7.27 -10.95 21.56
N ALA A 212 -8.53 -10.66 21.88
CA ALA A 212 -8.90 -9.42 22.53
C ALA A 212 -8.25 -9.27 23.91
N GLN A 213 -8.22 -10.34 24.70
CA GLN A 213 -7.55 -10.33 26.01
C GLN A 213 -6.04 -10.10 25.88
N GLN A 214 -5.39 -10.72 24.90
CA GLN A 214 -3.96 -10.50 24.65
C GLN A 214 -3.66 -9.05 24.26
N ILE A 215 -4.53 -8.42 23.46
CA ILE A 215 -4.38 -7.00 23.10
C ILE A 215 -4.54 -6.11 24.33
N VAL A 216 -5.56 -6.31 25.16
CA VAL A 216 -5.76 -5.56 26.41
C VAL A 216 -4.57 -5.69 27.34
N LYS A 217 -4.01 -6.90 27.45
CA LYS A 217 -2.81 -7.16 28.27
C LYS A 217 -1.62 -6.36 27.79
N LEU A 218 -1.41 -6.17 26.49
CA LEU A 218 -0.32 -5.34 25.97
C LEU A 218 -0.40 -3.89 26.46
N PHE A 219 -1.60 -3.33 26.56
CA PHE A 219 -1.81 -1.97 27.08
C PHE A 219 -1.49 -1.88 28.58
N LEU A 220 -1.94 -2.85 29.35
CA LEU A 220 -1.64 -2.90 30.80
C LEU A 220 -0.15 -3.05 31.06
N ASP A 221 0.53 -3.94 30.34
CA ASP A 221 1.98 -4.15 30.47
C ASP A 221 2.77 -2.88 30.07
N ALA A 222 2.29 -2.14 29.06
CA ALA A 222 2.92 -0.89 28.65
C ALA A 222 2.70 0.25 29.64
N GLU A 223 1.53 0.35 30.23
CA GLU A 223 1.21 1.31 31.29
C GLU A 223 2.06 1.06 32.53
N ASP A 224 2.16 -0.19 32.97
CA ASP A 224 2.94 -0.60 34.13
C ASP A 224 4.43 -0.25 33.98
N LYS A 225 5.03 -0.58 32.83
CA LYS A 225 6.42 -0.23 32.51
C LYS A 225 6.71 1.26 32.56
N LEU A 226 5.79 2.07 32.01
CA LEU A 226 5.97 3.53 32.01
C LEU A 226 5.71 4.15 33.37
N THR A 227 4.97 3.49 34.26
CA THR A 227 4.67 3.95 35.60
C THR A 227 5.79 3.54 36.58
N THR A 228 6.36 2.33 36.42
CA THR A 228 7.43 1.80 37.28
C THR A 228 8.84 2.27 36.89
N GLY A 229 8.98 2.88 35.70
CA GLY A 229 10.28 3.35 35.21
C GLY A 229 11.23 2.23 34.76
N GLU A 230 10.74 1.01 34.57
CA GLU A 230 11.46 -0.12 33.96
C GLU A 230 11.43 -0.01 32.43
N ALA A 231 12.32 0.82 31.88
CA ALA A 231 12.50 0.99 30.44
C ALA A 231 13.74 0.24 29.94
#